data_320e80c80559541ace665bd959bb707f
#
_entry.id   320e80c80559541ace665bd959bb707f
#
_cell.length_a   1.000
_cell.length_b   1.000
_cell.length_c   1.000
_cell.angle_alpha   90.00
_cell.angle_beta   90.00
_cell.angle_gamma   90.00
#
_symmetry.space_group_name_H-M   'P 1'
#
loop_
_entity.id
_entity.type
_entity.pdbx_description
1 polymer ?
#
loop_
_entity_poly.entity_id
_entity_poly.type
_entity_poly.pdbx_seq_one_letter_code
_entity_poly.pdbx_strand_id
1 'polypeptide(L)'
;MYAQVRWEMTLREIGPQRFRSEIGLYYEDFQIGNIYEHRPGRTITEADNTQFSLMTMNYHPLHCDAHFASQTEFGKMLVNSGLTIAIVLGM
;
A
#
# COMPACT_ATOMS: atom_id res chain seq x y z
N MET A 1 4.62 -23.92 -10.35
CA MET A 1 3.51 -23.85 -11.28
C MET A 1 2.56 -22.74 -10.85
N TYR A 2 2.48 -21.71 -11.64
CA TYR A 2 1.59 -20.59 -11.37
C TYR A 2 0.17 -20.97 -11.82
N ALA A 3 -0.42 -21.90 -11.09
CA ALA A 3 -1.80 -22.21 -11.31
C ALA A 3 -2.61 -20.97 -10.94
N GLN A 4 -2.88 -20.17 -11.96
CA GLN A 4 -3.87 -19.09 -11.93
C GLN A 4 -3.73 -18.20 -10.69
N VAL A 5 -2.95 -17.14 -10.82
CA VAL A 5 -3.21 -15.95 -10.03
C VAL A 5 -4.63 -15.51 -10.42
N ARG A 6 -5.62 -16.05 -9.77
CA ARG A 6 -6.92 -15.46 -9.78
C ARG A 6 -6.77 -14.12 -9.07
N TRP A 7 -6.90 -13.09 -9.83
CA TRP A 7 -7.31 -11.81 -9.28
C TRP A 7 -8.75 -12.03 -8.82
N GLU A 8 -8.89 -12.65 -7.68
CA GLU A 8 -10.19 -12.81 -7.08
C GLU A 8 -10.64 -11.45 -6.51
N MET A 9 -10.91 -10.56 -7.43
CA MET A 9 -12.12 -9.80 -7.26
C MET A 9 -13.21 -10.86 -7.30
N THR A 10 -13.75 -11.22 -6.15
CA THR A 10 -14.82 -12.17 -6.08
C THR A 10 -15.98 -11.57 -6.84
N LEU A 11 -16.29 -12.12 -7.99
CA LEU A 11 -17.48 -11.72 -8.74
C LEU A 11 -18.66 -12.45 -8.11
N ARG A 12 -19.54 -11.69 -7.48
CA ARG A 12 -20.79 -12.22 -6.96
C ARG A 12 -21.89 -12.03 -7.98
N GLU A 13 -22.57 -13.12 -8.36
CA GLU A 13 -23.74 -13.04 -9.22
C GLU A 13 -24.90 -12.39 -8.47
N ILE A 14 -25.44 -11.30 -9.03
CA ILE A 14 -26.54 -10.53 -8.45
C ILE A 14 -27.79 -10.52 -9.32
N GLY A 15 -27.77 -11.24 -10.43
CA GLY A 15 -28.87 -11.39 -11.37
C GLY A 15 -28.40 -12.10 -12.62
N PRO A 16 -29.28 -12.39 -13.59
CA PRO A 16 -28.91 -13.08 -14.82
C PRO A 16 -27.79 -12.33 -15.56
N GLN A 17 -26.64 -12.97 -15.70
CA GLN A 17 -25.46 -12.39 -16.39
C GLN A 17 -24.98 -11.06 -15.81
N ARG A 18 -25.33 -10.75 -14.54
CA ARG A 18 -24.89 -9.56 -13.82
C ARG A 18 -24.03 -9.97 -12.64
N PHE A 19 -22.82 -9.45 -12.61
CA PHE A 19 -21.84 -9.74 -11.58
C PHE A 19 -21.37 -8.43 -10.94
N ARG A 20 -21.27 -8.46 -9.63
CA ARG A 20 -20.68 -7.36 -8.86
C ARG A 20 -19.30 -7.78 -8.41
N SER A 21 -18.30 -6.93 -8.68
CA SER A 21 -16.99 -7.13 -8.08
C SER A 21 -17.05 -6.71 -6.61
N GLU A 22 -16.57 -7.57 -5.74
CA GLU A 22 -16.44 -7.29 -4.31
C GLU A 22 -14.96 -7.13 -3.99
N ILE A 23 -14.65 -6.09 -3.23
CA ILE A 23 -13.30 -5.78 -2.81
C ILE A 23 -13.26 -5.78 -1.29
N GLY A 24 -12.24 -6.42 -0.74
CA GLY A 24 -12.04 -6.51 0.70
C GLY A 24 -12.65 -7.74 1.33
N LEU A 25 -12.38 -7.86 2.62
CA LEU A 25 -12.83 -8.98 3.44
C LEU A 25 -13.68 -8.45 4.59
N TYR A 26 -14.69 -9.21 4.97
CA TYR A 26 -15.45 -8.96 6.18
C TYR A 26 -14.73 -9.53 7.40
N TYR A 27 -15.09 -9.05 8.58
CA TYR A 27 -14.52 -9.55 9.83
C TYR A 27 -14.61 -11.07 9.96
N GLU A 28 -15.73 -11.64 9.53
CA GLU A 28 -16.02 -13.07 9.61
C GLU A 28 -15.18 -13.92 8.65
N ASP A 29 -14.57 -13.30 7.64
CA ASP A 29 -13.68 -13.98 6.69
C ASP A 29 -12.31 -14.27 7.28
N PHE A 30 -11.94 -13.55 8.35
CA PHE A 30 -10.65 -13.72 9.00
C PHE A 30 -10.66 -14.87 9.99
N GLN A 31 -9.67 -15.75 9.88
CA GLN A 31 -9.48 -16.87 10.79
C GLN A 31 -8.11 -16.78 11.46
N ILE A 32 -8.08 -17.01 12.76
CA ILE A 32 -6.82 -17.01 13.52
C ILE A 32 -5.93 -18.14 13.00
N GLY A 33 -4.65 -17.82 12.79
CA GLY A 33 -3.65 -18.76 12.28
C GLY A 33 -3.49 -18.76 10.76
N ASN A 34 -4.40 -18.13 10.03
CA ASN A 34 -4.25 -17.96 8.59
C ASN A 34 -3.29 -16.81 8.25
N ILE A 35 -2.61 -16.97 7.13
CA ILE A 35 -1.76 -15.93 6.53
C ILE A 35 -2.50 -15.37 5.32
N TYR A 36 -2.67 -14.04 5.30
CA TYR A 36 -3.33 -13.33 4.22
C TYR A 36 -2.31 -12.50 3.46
N GLU A 37 -2.02 -12.89 2.22
CA GLU A 37 -1.11 -12.15 1.35
C GLU A 37 -1.90 -11.13 0.55
N HIS A 38 -1.61 -9.84 0.79
CA HIS A 38 -2.29 -8.76 0.10
C HIS A 38 -1.75 -8.57 -1.32
N ARG A 39 -2.65 -8.40 -2.26
CA ARG A 39 -2.36 -8.19 -3.68
C ARG A 39 -3.29 -7.11 -4.27
N PRO A 40 -2.87 -6.40 -5.33
CA PRO A 40 -1.52 -6.39 -5.92
C PRO A 40 -0.52 -5.64 -5.05
N GLY A 41 0.77 -5.85 -5.33
CA GLY A 41 1.83 -4.98 -4.84
C GLY A 41 2.08 -3.80 -5.79
N ARG A 42 2.85 -2.83 -5.34
CA ARG A 42 3.35 -1.74 -6.19
C ARG A 42 4.74 -1.31 -5.77
N THR A 43 5.45 -0.69 -6.68
CA THR A 43 6.70 -0.01 -6.34
C THR A 43 6.40 1.31 -5.64
N ILE A 44 7.05 1.55 -4.52
CA ILE A 44 7.04 2.83 -3.82
C ILE A 44 8.23 3.63 -4.33
N THR A 45 7.98 4.85 -4.81
CA THR A 45 9.00 5.71 -5.39
C THR A 45 9.36 6.87 -4.48
N GLU A 46 10.48 7.53 -4.74
CA GLU A 46 10.84 8.78 -4.05
C GLU A 46 9.78 9.87 -4.26
N ALA A 47 9.16 9.90 -5.44
CA ALA A 47 8.08 10.84 -5.73
C ALA A 47 6.87 10.63 -4.82
N ASP A 48 6.52 9.40 -4.50
CA ASP A 48 5.44 9.10 -3.55
C ASP A 48 5.72 9.74 -2.19
N ASN A 49 6.93 9.58 -1.70
CA ASN A 49 7.35 10.14 -0.43
C ASN A 49 7.34 11.68 -0.46
N THR A 50 7.88 12.28 -1.50
CA THR A 50 7.93 13.73 -1.65
C THR A 50 6.53 14.32 -1.71
N GLN A 51 5.65 13.78 -2.53
CA GLN A 51 4.27 14.24 -2.66
C GLN A 51 3.49 14.11 -1.36
N PHE A 52 3.62 12.98 -0.67
CA PHE A 52 2.96 12.75 0.61
C PHE A 52 3.45 13.73 1.68
N SER A 53 4.77 13.95 1.75
CA SER A 53 5.37 14.87 2.71
C SER A 53 4.91 16.30 2.48
N LEU A 54 4.83 16.73 1.21
CA LEU A 54 4.30 18.06 0.85
C LEU A 54 2.81 18.18 1.18
N MET A 55 2.03 17.17 0.85
CA MET A 55 0.59 17.17 1.07
C MET A 55 0.24 17.25 2.57
N THR A 56 1.02 16.60 3.41
CA THR A 56 0.82 16.59 4.87
C THR A 56 1.52 17.73 5.58
N MET A 57 2.21 18.60 4.86
CA MET A 57 2.99 19.72 5.40
C MET A 57 4.14 19.26 6.32
N ASN A 58 4.60 18.05 6.16
CA ASN A 58 5.77 17.53 6.86
C ASN A 58 7.04 17.82 6.04
N TYR A 59 7.56 19.03 6.22
CA TYR A 59 8.72 19.50 5.47
C TYR A 59 10.06 19.17 6.15
N HIS A 60 10.10 18.19 7.01
CA HIS A 60 11.36 17.81 7.65
C HIS A 60 12.36 17.40 6.56
N PRO A 61 13.58 17.99 6.56
CA PRO A 61 14.54 17.78 5.47
C PRO A 61 15.01 16.34 5.31
N LEU A 62 14.85 15.51 6.33
CA LEU A 62 15.15 14.08 6.24
C LEU A 62 14.26 13.37 5.19
N HIS A 63 13.07 13.90 4.91
CA HIS A 63 12.13 13.33 3.94
C HIS A 63 12.23 13.97 2.56
N CYS A 64 12.68 15.20 2.45
CA CYS A 64 12.57 15.98 1.20
C CYS A 64 13.82 16.71 0.75
N ASP A 65 14.92 16.61 1.49
CA ASP A 65 16.21 17.23 1.13
C ASP A 65 17.30 16.15 1.06
N ALA A 66 17.64 15.76 -0.16
CA ALA A 66 18.64 14.71 -0.39
C ALA A 66 20.03 15.10 0.15
N HIS A 67 20.41 16.39 0.05
CA HIS A 67 21.67 16.86 0.56
C HIS A 67 21.73 16.76 2.09
N PHE A 68 20.70 17.24 2.77
CA PHE A 68 20.59 17.08 4.22
C PHE A 68 20.63 15.61 4.64
N ALA A 69 19.82 14.79 4.00
CA ALA A 69 19.72 13.37 4.32
C ALA A 69 21.03 12.61 4.10
N SER A 70 21.82 13.01 3.09
CA SER A 70 23.12 12.39 2.82
C SER A 70 24.13 12.56 3.95
N GLN A 71 23.94 13.55 4.80
CA GLN A 71 24.83 13.87 5.94
C GLN A 71 24.32 13.27 7.25
N THR A 72 23.20 12.58 7.23
CA THR A 72 22.69 11.85 8.38
C THR A 72 23.27 10.43 8.42
N GLU A 73 23.07 9.75 9.53
CA GLU A 73 23.47 8.35 9.67
C GLU A 73 22.83 7.43 8.64
N PHE A 74 21.69 7.82 8.03
CA PHE A 74 20.98 7.05 7.02
C PHE A 74 21.55 7.20 5.62
N GLY A 75 22.26 8.28 5.34
CA GLY A 75 22.93 8.55 4.07
C GLY A 75 21.99 8.88 2.90
N LYS A 76 20.70 8.83 3.08
CA LYS A 76 19.66 9.10 2.06
C LYS A 76 18.33 9.46 2.71
N MET A 77 17.40 10.01 1.90
CA MET A 77 16.09 10.36 2.37
C MET A 77 15.33 9.13 2.91
N LEU A 78 14.63 9.34 4.02
CA LEU A 78 13.75 8.34 4.60
C LEU A 78 12.31 8.56 4.13
N VAL A 79 11.60 7.47 3.96
CA VAL A 79 10.16 7.51 3.68
C VAL A 79 9.43 8.03 4.92
N ASN A 80 8.51 8.97 4.69
CA ASN A 80 7.62 9.46 5.73
C ASN A 80 6.80 8.30 6.31
N SER A 81 6.85 8.13 7.61
CA SER A 81 6.13 7.03 8.30
C SER A 81 4.62 7.09 8.07
N GLY A 82 4.06 8.28 7.90
CA GLY A 82 2.65 8.45 7.57
C GLY A 82 2.28 7.82 6.23
N LEU A 83 3.16 7.91 5.24
CA LEU A 83 2.97 7.23 3.94
C LEU A 83 2.97 5.70 4.13
N THR A 84 3.91 5.18 4.90
CA THR A 84 3.99 3.74 5.19
C THR A 84 2.70 3.24 5.84
N ILE A 85 2.21 3.95 6.85
CA ILE A 85 0.95 3.61 7.53
C ILE A 85 -0.23 3.68 6.55
N ALA A 86 -0.31 4.73 5.75
CA ALA A 86 -1.40 4.90 4.78
C ALA A 86 -1.43 3.76 3.75
N ILE A 87 -0.27 3.33 3.26
CA ILE A 87 -0.18 2.20 2.32
C ILE A 87 -0.63 0.91 2.99
N VAL A 88 -0.15 0.63 4.20
CA VAL A 88 -0.52 -0.59 4.93
C VAL A 88 -2.02 -0.64 5.20
N LEU A 89 -2.63 0.48 5.56
CA LEU A 89 -4.08 0.55 5.79
C LEU A 89 -4.89 0.49 4.49
N GLY A 90 -4.31 0.85 3.36
CA GLY A 90 -4.96 0.83 2.06
C GLY A 90 -4.89 -0.52 1.34
N MET A 91 -4.09 -1.43 1.85
CA MET A 91 -3.94 -2.79 1.29
C MET A 91 -5.13 -3.69 1.76
#